data_e82013776bfb62957ba8a825e88c4e54
#
_entry.id   e82013776bfb62957ba8a825e88c4e54
#
_cell.length_a   1.000
_cell.length_b   1.000
_cell.length_c   1.000
_cell.angle_alpha   90.00
_cell.angle_beta   90.00
_cell.angle_gamma   90.00
#
_symmetry.space_group_name_H-M   'P 1'
#
loop_
_entity.id
_entity.type
_entity.pdbx_description
1 polymer ?
#
loop_
_entity_poly.entity_id
_entity_poly.type
_entity_poly.pdbx_seq_one_letter_code
_entity_poly.pdbx_strand_id
1 'polypeptide(L)'
;MIRTQKGFTLIELMIVVVIIGILAAIAIPNFIAMQSRAKEGSTKANMHTFQLSAEDYGVQNDGAYATTAAIVAGLLPAGGASFKNPFDKTVGTGNAWMDLATFVDPLLTTSSKAGIIAYADSVQLKYEIAGHGKTTDLSLVLSSGQ
;
A
#
# COMPACT_ATOMS: atom_id res chain seq x y z
N MET A 1 -8.19 -22.68 -60.33
CA MET A 1 -7.38 -23.38 -59.30
C MET A 1 -8.05 -23.22 -57.95
N ILE A 2 -8.60 -24.27 -57.38
CA ILE A 2 -9.23 -24.25 -56.04
C ILE A 2 -8.08 -24.47 -55.04
N ARG A 3 -7.75 -23.47 -54.21
CA ARG A 3 -6.80 -23.60 -53.10
C ARG A 3 -7.49 -24.37 -51.98
N THR A 4 -7.04 -25.59 -51.71
CA THR A 4 -7.45 -26.34 -50.52
C THR A 4 -6.83 -25.67 -49.29
N GLN A 5 -7.67 -25.04 -48.49
CA GLN A 5 -7.25 -24.54 -47.17
C GLN A 5 -7.16 -25.73 -46.19
N LYS A 6 -5.99 -25.94 -45.61
CA LYS A 6 -5.81 -26.92 -44.53
C LYS A 6 -6.47 -26.37 -43.27
N GLY A 7 -7.48 -27.03 -42.77
CA GLY A 7 -8.12 -26.70 -41.50
C GLY A 7 -7.34 -27.22 -40.31
N PHE A 8 -7.53 -26.58 -39.13
CA PHE A 8 -6.97 -27.03 -37.85
C PHE A 8 -7.63 -28.35 -37.42
N THR A 9 -6.82 -29.26 -36.87
CA THR A 9 -7.36 -30.49 -36.31
C THR A 9 -7.79 -30.27 -34.83
N LEU A 10 -8.77 -31.03 -34.35
CA LEU A 10 -9.24 -30.97 -32.97
C LEU A 10 -8.12 -31.29 -31.99
N ILE A 11 -7.23 -32.23 -32.33
CA ILE A 11 -6.11 -32.62 -31.49
C ILE A 11 -5.05 -31.50 -31.37
N GLU A 12 -4.76 -30.73 -32.40
CA GLU A 12 -3.87 -29.59 -32.38
C GLU A 12 -4.40 -28.52 -31.42
N LEU A 13 -5.71 -28.25 -31.46
CA LEU A 13 -6.34 -27.32 -30.54
C LEU A 13 -6.29 -27.81 -29.08
N MET A 14 -6.53 -29.11 -28.83
CA MET A 14 -6.48 -29.69 -27.50
C MET A 14 -5.07 -29.60 -26.88
N ILE A 15 -4.03 -29.90 -27.64
CA ILE A 15 -2.64 -29.81 -27.16
C ILE A 15 -2.31 -28.38 -26.75
N VAL A 16 -2.68 -27.38 -27.55
CA VAL A 16 -2.44 -25.95 -27.25
C VAL A 16 -3.12 -25.53 -25.96
N VAL A 17 -4.40 -25.89 -25.76
CA VAL A 17 -5.14 -25.54 -24.54
C VAL A 17 -4.52 -26.17 -23.29
N VAL A 18 -4.06 -27.43 -23.40
CA VAL A 18 -3.38 -28.13 -22.27
C VAL A 18 -2.07 -27.42 -21.92
N ILE A 19 -1.25 -27.07 -22.92
CA ILE A 19 0.01 -26.36 -22.68
C ILE A 19 -0.25 -24.99 -22.03
N ILE A 20 -1.20 -24.22 -22.53
CA ILE A 20 -1.59 -22.91 -21.94
C ILE A 20 -2.08 -23.12 -20.50
N GLY A 21 -2.87 -24.15 -20.24
CA GLY A 21 -3.35 -24.49 -18.89
C GLY A 21 -2.21 -24.75 -17.89
N ILE A 22 -1.20 -25.51 -18.30
CA ILE A 22 -0.04 -25.80 -17.46
C ILE A 22 0.77 -24.53 -17.19
N LEU A 23 1.03 -23.73 -18.21
CA LEU A 23 1.76 -22.47 -18.07
C LEU A 23 1.01 -21.48 -17.16
N ALA A 24 -0.32 -21.36 -17.33
CA ALA A 24 -1.16 -20.50 -16.51
C ALA A 24 -1.18 -20.95 -15.05
N ALA A 25 -1.20 -22.25 -14.76
CA ALA A 25 -1.19 -22.79 -13.40
C ALA A 25 0.05 -22.37 -12.61
N ILE A 26 1.19 -22.18 -13.27
CA ILE A 26 2.44 -21.73 -12.64
C ILE A 26 2.52 -20.20 -12.62
N ALA A 27 2.08 -19.53 -13.69
CA ALA A 27 2.24 -18.08 -13.84
C ALA A 27 1.31 -17.27 -12.95
N ILE A 28 0.04 -17.69 -12.79
CA ILE A 28 -0.97 -16.93 -12.08
C ILE A 28 -0.62 -16.73 -10.58
N PRO A 29 -0.25 -17.77 -9.79
CA PRO A 29 0.12 -17.58 -8.39
C PRO A 29 1.32 -16.64 -8.21
N ASN A 30 2.34 -16.78 -9.06
CA ASN A 30 3.51 -15.91 -9.03
C ASN A 30 3.16 -14.45 -9.33
N PHE A 31 2.30 -14.22 -10.32
CA PHE A 31 1.83 -12.88 -10.67
C PHE A 31 1.08 -12.21 -9.50
N ILE A 32 0.19 -12.95 -8.82
CA ILE A 32 -0.56 -12.45 -7.66
C ILE A 32 0.41 -12.08 -6.52
N ALA A 33 1.44 -12.90 -6.27
CA ALA A 33 2.44 -12.61 -5.25
C ALA A 33 3.26 -11.35 -5.60
N MET A 34 3.68 -11.19 -6.84
CA MET A 34 4.39 -10.00 -7.32
C MET A 34 3.52 -8.74 -7.22
N GLN A 35 2.25 -8.82 -7.57
CA GLN A 35 1.29 -7.72 -7.45
C GLN A 35 1.13 -7.28 -5.98
N SER A 36 1.06 -8.23 -5.05
CA SER A 36 0.97 -7.92 -3.62
C SER A 36 2.22 -7.19 -3.12
N ARG A 37 3.41 -7.67 -3.48
CA ARG A 37 4.68 -7.00 -3.15
C ARG A 37 4.78 -5.59 -3.74
N ALA A 38 4.31 -5.38 -4.96
CA ALA A 38 4.27 -4.06 -5.57
C ALA A 38 3.33 -3.10 -4.80
N LYS A 39 2.18 -3.57 -4.35
CA LYS A 39 1.25 -2.81 -3.53
C LYS A 39 1.83 -2.48 -2.15
N GLU A 40 2.56 -3.41 -1.51
CA GLU A 40 3.28 -3.16 -0.26
C GLU A 40 4.40 -2.12 -0.46
N GLY A 41 5.11 -2.16 -1.58
CA GLY A 41 6.06 -1.10 -1.96
C GLY A 41 5.39 0.26 -2.09
N SER A 42 4.20 0.31 -2.69
CA SER A 42 3.39 1.54 -2.77
C SER A 42 2.91 2.01 -1.39
N THR A 43 2.60 1.08 -0.47
CA THR A 43 2.26 1.44 0.92
C THR A 43 3.45 2.10 1.62
N LYS A 44 4.67 1.56 1.44
CA LYS A 44 5.90 2.17 1.98
C LYS A 44 6.15 3.57 1.39
N ALA A 45 5.91 3.76 0.09
CA ALA A 45 5.99 5.08 -0.52
C ALA A 45 4.96 6.06 0.08
N ASN A 46 3.75 5.60 0.35
CA ASN A 46 2.73 6.37 1.04
C ASN A 46 3.18 6.76 2.47
N MET A 47 3.82 5.83 3.21
CA MET A 47 4.37 6.14 4.54
C MET A 47 5.39 7.28 4.47
N HIS A 48 6.32 7.26 3.52
CA HIS A 48 7.29 8.35 3.34
C HIS A 48 6.62 9.67 2.94
N THR A 49 5.60 9.63 2.10
CA THR A 49 4.83 10.84 1.76
C THR A 49 4.14 11.43 2.99
N PHE A 50 3.59 10.56 3.84
CA PHE A 50 2.95 10.98 5.09
C PHE A 50 3.97 11.52 6.08
N GLN A 51 5.16 10.91 6.16
CA GLN A 51 6.29 11.39 6.96
C GLN A 51 6.70 12.81 6.54
N LEU A 52 6.87 13.07 5.24
CA LEU A 52 7.21 14.41 4.75
C LEU A 52 6.18 15.45 5.19
N SER A 53 4.90 15.12 5.17
CA SER A 53 3.85 16.03 5.65
C SER A 53 3.88 16.21 7.17
N ALA A 54 4.26 15.18 7.94
CA ALA A 54 4.42 15.30 9.38
C ALA A 54 5.64 16.18 9.76
N GLU A 55 6.75 16.05 9.02
CA GLU A 55 7.92 16.90 9.20
C GLU A 55 7.62 18.36 8.78
N ASP A 56 6.89 18.56 7.69
CA ASP A 56 6.47 19.90 7.26
C ASP A 56 5.61 20.58 8.33
N TYR A 57 4.69 19.82 8.97
CA TYR A 57 3.93 20.33 10.10
C TYR A 57 4.85 20.74 11.26
N GLY A 58 5.82 19.90 11.62
CA GLY A 58 6.78 20.18 12.68
C GLY A 58 7.58 21.47 12.43
N VAL A 59 8.03 21.67 11.18
CA VAL A 59 8.74 22.91 10.80
C VAL A 59 7.86 24.15 10.93
N GLN A 60 6.56 24.05 10.61
CA GLN A 60 5.60 25.16 10.71
C GLN A 60 5.17 25.46 12.15
N ASN A 61 5.39 24.54 13.11
CA ASN A 61 4.90 24.61 14.48
C ASN A 61 6.04 24.53 15.51
N ASP A 62 7.18 25.15 15.23
CA ASP A 62 8.32 25.28 16.15
C ASP A 62 8.85 23.93 16.70
N GLY A 63 8.77 22.88 15.88
CA GLY A 63 9.21 21.53 16.23
C GLY A 63 8.14 20.66 16.88
N ALA A 64 6.93 21.14 17.07
CA ALA A 64 5.82 20.35 17.59
C ALA A 64 5.14 19.55 16.47
N TYR A 65 4.99 18.25 16.64
CA TYR A 65 4.33 17.38 15.66
C TYR A 65 2.80 17.38 15.81
N ALA A 66 2.13 16.98 14.75
CA ALA A 66 0.67 16.93 14.73
C ALA A 66 0.13 15.89 15.72
N THR A 67 -0.95 16.24 16.43
CA THR A 67 -1.60 15.35 17.40
C THR A 67 -2.46 14.28 16.78
N THR A 68 -2.78 14.40 15.48
CA THR A 68 -3.62 13.44 14.77
C THR A 68 -3.18 13.24 13.32
N ALA A 69 -3.41 12.05 12.82
CA ALA A 69 -3.21 11.72 11.40
C ALA A 69 -4.03 12.61 10.46
N ALA A 70 -5.18 13.11 10.90
CA ALA A 70 -6.04 13.99 10.10
C ALA A 70 -5.37 15.33 9.79
N ILE A 71 -4.64 15.89 10.75
CA ILE A 71 -3.86 17.13 10.57
C ILE A 71 -2.78 16.91 9.53
N VAL A 72 -1.98 15.84 9.68
CA VAL A 72 -0.94 15.47 8.71
C VAL A 72 -1.53 15.24 7.32
N ALA A 73 -2.65 14.53 7.24
CA ALA A 73 -3.34 14.25 5.97
C ALA A 73 -3.83 15.54 5.28
N GLY A 74 -4.18 16.58 6.03
CA GLY A 74 -4.56 17.88 5.51
C GLY A 74 -3.42 18.60 4.76
N LEU A 75 -2.17 18.31 5.09
CA LEU A 75 -0.98 18.86 4.44
C LEU A 75 -0.55 18.08 3.20
N LEU A 76 -1.10 16.90 2.98
CA LEU A 76 -0.85 16.14 1.75
C LEU A 76 -1.36 16.90 0.51
N PRO A 77 -0.79 16.66 -0.67
CA PRO A 77 -1.27 17.26 -1.91
C PRO A 77 -2.79 17.10 -2.09
N ALA A 78 -3.47 18.19 -2.41
CA ALA A 78 -4.94 18.28 -2.51
C ALA A 78 -5.67 17.89 -1.20
N GLY A 79 -5.08 18.19 -0.02
CA GLY A 79 -5.66 17.87 1.29
C GLY A 79 -5.89 16.38 1.50
N GLY A 80 -5.04 15.54 0.92
CA GLY A 80 -5.15 14.08 1.02
C GLY A 80 -6.17 13.42 0.09
N ALA A 81 -6.90 14.18 -0.74
CA ALA A 81 -7.89 13.61 -1.67
C ALA A 81 -7.28 12.64 -2.70
N SER A 82 -6.00 12.84 -3.05
CA SER A 82 -5.25 11.96 -3.96
C SER A 82 -4.52 10.83 -3.24
N PHE A 83 -4.49 10.83 -1.92
CA PHE A 83 -3.81 9.84 -1.11
C PHE A 83 -4.66 8.58 -0.98
N LYS A 84 -4.32 7.56 -1.76
CA LYS A 84 -5.12 6.35 -1.92
C LYS A 84 -4.43 5.14 -1.32
N ASN A 85 -5.24 4.27 -0.72
CA ASN A 85 -4.80 2.94 -0.35
C ASN A 85 -4.39 2.15 -1.61
N PRO A 86 -3.17 1.58 -1.67
CA PRO A 86 -2.69 0.86 -2.86
C PRO A 86 -3.48 -0.41 -3.20
N PHE A 87 -4.15 -1.02 -2.22
CA PHE A 87 -4.84 -2.29 -2.41
C PHE A 87 -6.26 -2.11 -2.97
N ASP A 88 -7.03 -1.18 -2.45
CA ASP A 88 -8.45 -1.00 -2.79
C ASP A 88 -8.80 0.38 -3.36
N LYS A 89 -7.81 1.29 -3.46
CA LYS A 89 -7.96 2.66 -4.00
C LYS A 89 -8.88 3.58 -3.19
N THR A 90 -9.25 3.18 -1.99
CA THR A 90 -10.02 4.02 -1.07
C THR A 90 -9.18 5.15 -0.49
N VAL A 91 -9.83 6.22 -0.02
CA VAL A 91 -9.20 7.42 0.56
C VAL A 91 -9.71 7.67 1.97
N GLY A 92 -8.98 8.50 2.71
CA GLY A 92 -9.43 9.02 4.00
C GLY A 92 -9.20 8.09 5.18
N THR A 93 -9.70 8.55 6.33
CA THR A 93 -9.58 7.89 7.64
C THR A 93 -10.18 6.49 7.63
N GLY A 94 -9.48 5.53 8.24
CA GLY A 94 -9.90 4.13 8.30
C GLY A 94 -9.75 3.38 6.97
N ASN A 95 -9.33 4.05 5.91
CA ASN A 95 -9.17 3.50 4.58
C ASN A 95 -7.72 3.57 4.08
N ALA A 96 -7.21 4.77 3.85
CA ALA A 96 -5.83 4.97 3.41
C ALA A 96 -4.88 5.24 4.59
N TRP A 97 -5.40 5.87 5.64
CA TRP A 97 -4.66 6.16 6.87
C TRP A 97 -5.58 6.05 8.10
N MET A 98 -4.98 5.91 9.27
CA MET A 98 -5.67 5.89 10.55
C MET A 98 -4.84 6.58 11.63
N ASP A 99 -5.52 7.05 12.65
CA ASP A 99 -4.93 7.59 13.85
C ASP A 99 -4.93 6.52 14.96
N LEU A 100 -3.85 6.45 15.74
CA LEU A 100 -3.77 5.58 16.90
C LEU A 100 -3.70 6.44 18.15
N ALA A 101 -4.63 6.20 19.07
CA ALA A 101 -4.75 6.95 20.32
C ALA A 101 -3.60 6.71 21.31
N THR A 102 -2.85 5.63 21.14
CA THR A 102 -1.74 5.25 22.03
C THR A 102 -0.47 5.10 21.21
N PHE A 103 0.54 5.87 21.59
CA PHE A 103 1.89 5.71 21.07
C PHE A 103 2.53 4.44 21.65
N VAL A 104 3.04 3.59 20.78
CA VAL A 104 3.78 2.37 21.14
C VAL A 104 5.00 2.30 20.22
N ASP A 105 6.18 2.08 20.78
CA ASP A 105 7.43 2.01 20.03
C ASP A 105 7.98 0.56 20.07
N PRO A 106 8.09 -0.15 18.94
CA PRO A 106 7.68 0.28 17.60
C PRO A 106 6.16 0.26 17.40
N LEU A 107 5.67 1.24 16.63
CA LEU A 107 4.26 1.34 16.29
C LEU A 107 3.84 0.20 15.38
N LEU A 108 2.76 -0.49 15.76
CA LEU A 108 2.11 -1.51 14.95
C LEU A 108 0.71 -1.06 14.57
N THR A 109 0.25 -1.43 13.39
CA THR A 109 -1.15 -1.15 13.04
C THR A 109 -2.06 -2.15 13.76
N THR A 110 -3.20 -1.70 14.22
CA THR A 110 -4.24 -2.56 14.78
C THR A 110 -5.27 -2.96 13.73
N SER A 111 -5.08 -2.50 12.50
CA SER A 111 -6.01 -2.74 11.38
C SER A 111 -5.65 -4.00 10.63
N SER A 112 -6.68 -4.73 10.20
CA SER A 112 -6.55 -5.82 9.23
C SER A 112 -6.66 -5.34 7.78
N LYS A 113 -6.84 -4.04 7.56
CA LYS A 113 -7.01 -3.49 6.21
C LYS A 113 -5.67 -3.34 5.49
N ALA A 114 -5.48 -4.12 4.43
CA ALA A 114 -4.27 -4.07 3.63
C ALA A 114 -4.03 -2.67 3.04
N GLY A 115 -2.79 -2.20 3.13
CA GLY A 115 -2.36 -0.92 2.55
C GLY A 115 -2.68 0.32 3.36
N ILE A 116 -3.27 0.19 4.56
CA ILE A 116 -3.48 1.32 5.46
C ILE A 116 -2.18 1.72 6.14
N ILE A 117 -2.03 2.99 6.44
CA ILE A 117 -0.96 3.51 7.30
C ILE A 117 -1.54 3.97 8.63
N ALA A 118 -0.79 3.77 9.71
CA ALA A 118 -1.10 4.23 11.05
C ALA A 118 -0.14 5.34 11.46
N TYR A 119 -0.64 6.34 12.14
CA TYR A 119 0.12 7.43 12.72
C TYR A 119 -0.18 7.53 14.21
N ALA A 120 0.83 7.73 15.02
CA ALA A 120 0.68 8.08 16.42
C ALA A 120 1.71 9.14 16.80
N ASP A 121 1.33 10.05 17.71
CA ASP A 121 2.22 11.02 18.30
C ASP A 121 2.48 10.72 19.80
N SER A 122 3.61 11.19 20.30
CA SER A 122 3.96 11.19 21.73
C SER A 122 4.06 12.63 22.20
N VAL A 123 2.96 13.17 22.73
CA VAL A 123 2.85 14.54 23.28
C VAL A 123 3.50 15.60 22.38
N GLN A 124 3.33 15.46 21.07
CA GLN A 124 3.84 16.37 20.02
C GLN A 124 5.39 16.44 19.93
N LEU A 125 6.11 15.61 20.64
CA LEU A 125 7.58 15.60 20.64
C LEU A 125 8.17 14.56 19.69
N LYS A 126 7.43 13.50 19.43
CA LYS A 126 7.83 12.39 18.58
C LYS A 126 6.59 11.81 17.90
N TYR A 127 6.73 11.38 16.66
CA TYR A 127 5.71 10.59 15.99
C TYR A 127 6.28 9.30 15.45
N GLU A 128 5.40 8.34 15.17
CA GLU A 128 5.72 7.14 14.42
C GLU A 128 4.64 6.84 13.37
N ILE A 129 5.07 6.25 12.26
CA ILE A 129 4.22 5.82 11.15
C ILE A 129 4.53 4.36 10.85
N ALA A 130 3.52 3.52 10.93
CA ALA A 130 3.57 2.13 10.51
C ALA A 130 2.64 1.89 9.31
N GLY A 131 2.86 0.80 8.59
CA GLY A 131 2.00 0.41 7.47
C GLY A 131 1.57 -1.04 7.58
N HIS A 132 0.36 -1.36 7.15
CA HIS A 132 -0.12 -2.72 7.06
C HIS A 132 0.07 -3.26 5.63
N GLY A 133 0.72 -4.41 5.50
CA GLY A 133 0.89 -5.12 4.24
C GLY A 133 -0.39 -5.81 3.80
N LYS A 134 -0.27 -6.90 3.06
CA LYS A 134 -1.44 -7.69 2.63
C LYS A 134 -2.11 -8.40 3.81
N THR A 135 -1.33 -8.96 4.72
CA THR A 135 -1.79 -9.83 5.83
C THR A 135 -1.15 -9.51 7.17
N THR A 136 -0.04 -8.79 7.18
CA THR A 136 0.74 -8.45 8.38
C THR A 136 1.27 -7.04 8.28
N ASP A 137 1.67 -6.47 9.39
CA ASP A 137 2.35 -5.18 9.41
C ASP A 137 3.67 -5.23 8.63
N LEU A 138 3.99 -4.13 7.98
CA LEU A 138 5.28 -3.95 7.32
C LEU A 138 6.37 -3.79 8.40
N SER A 139 7.55 -4.32 8.12
CA SER A 139 8.70 -4.17 9.02
C SER A 139 9.26 -2.74 9.08
N LEU A 140 8.84 -1.88 8.15
CA LEU A 140 9.24 -0.48 8.12
C LEU A 140 8.38 0.31 9.11
N VAL A 141 9.01 0.94 10.07
CA VAL A 141 8.42 1.97 10.94
C VAL A 141 9.23 3.24 10.74
N LEU A 142 8.56 4.35 10.49
CA LEU A 142 9.17 5.67 10.31
C LEU A 142 8.91 6.52 11.56
N SER A 143 9.92 7.25 12.02
CA SER A 143 9.79 8.11 13.19
C SER A 143 10.36 9.50 12.92
N SER A 144 10.08 10.44 13.82
CA SER A 144 10.67 11.78 13.81
C SER A 144 12.18 11.71 13.88
N GLY A 145 12.87 12.53 13.08
CA GLY A 145 14.33 12.64 13.07
C GLY A 145 15.07 11.53 12.30
N GLN A 146 14.41 10.83 11.40
CA GLN A 146 15.00 9.84 10.47
C GLN A 146 15.12 10.39 9.06
#